data_f5cf8c1e7706ce5c75c434df937c0369
#
_entry.id   f5cf8c1e7706ce5c75c434df937c0369
#
_cell.length_a   1.000
_cell.length_b   1.000
_cell.length_c   1.000
_cell.angle_alpha   90.00
_cell.angle_beta   90.00
_cell.angle_gamma   90.00
#
_symmetry.space_group_name_H-M   'P 1'
#
loop_
_entity.id
_entity.type
_entity.pdbx_description
1 polymer ?
#
loop_
_entity_poly.entity_id
_entity_poly.type
_entity_poly.pdbx_seq_one_letter_code
_entity_poly.pdbx_strand_id
1 'polypeptide(L)'
;MITVCICYTIDLHRTADFEQYARRWPEPIKRCGGDLIGYFLPTKFAGPTNVAYALIRFVNLTAYEKYREALGKDPDAIANVAAAEASRCILVEDRSFLQKVPE
;
A
#
# COMPACT_ATOMS: atom_id res chain seq x y z
N MET A 1 -4.70 -0.35 -18.53
CA MET A 1 -4.32 0.15 -17.20
C MET A 1 -4.78 -0.84 -16.14
N ILE A 2 -3.95 -1.11 -15.15
CA ILE A 2 -4.30 -1.98 -14.04
C ILE A 2 -4.25 -1.18 -12.73
N THR A 3 -5.03 -1.62 -11.76
CA THR A 3 -5.01 -1.05 -10.42
C THR A 3 -4.62 -2.16 -9.44
N VAL A 4 -3.56 -1.93 -8.69
CA VAL A 4 -3.17 -2.84 -7.61
C VAL A 4 -3.96 -2.43 -6.38
N CYS A 5 -4.68 -3.39 -5.81
CA CYS A 5 -5.38 -3.21 -4.54
C CYS A 5 -4.63 -4.01 -3.48
N ILE A 6 -4.11 -3.33 -2.48
CA ILE A 6 -3.50 -3.99 -1.33
C ILE A 6 -4.49 -3.93 -0.19
N CYS A 7 -4.87 -5.10 0.32
CA CYS A 7 -5.76 -5.21 1.47
C CYS A 7 -4.91 -5.60 2.68
N TYR A 8 -4.91 -4.75 3.69
CA TYR A 8 -4.14 -4.98 4.92
C TYR A 8 -5.07 -5.37 6.05
N THR A 9 -4.72 -6.44 6.75
CA THR A 9 -5.28 -6.69 8.08
C THR A 9 -4.28 -6.14 9.08
N ILE A 10 -4.70 -5.16 9.87
CA ILE A 10 -3.81 -4.46 10.79
C ILE A 10 -4.06 -4.87 12.24
N ASP A 11 -3.01 -4.77 13.05
CA ASP A 11 -3.12 -4.99 14.48
C ASP A 11 -3.76 -3.75 15.13
N LEU A 12 -4.92 -3.95 15.77
CA LEU A 12 -5.67 -2.86 16.40
C LEU A 12 -4.89 -2.17 17.54
N HIS A 13 -3.85 -2.83 18.08
CA HIS A 13 -2.96 -2.22 19.06
C HIS A 13 -1.83 -1.41 18.42
N ARG A 14 -1.73 -1.41 17.08
CA ARG A 14 -0.68 -0.78 16.31
C ARG A 14 -1.21 0.10 15.19
N THR A 15 -2.42 0.65 15.35
CA THR A 15 -3.04 1.47 14.30
C THR A 15 -2.25 2.73 14.02
N ALA A 16 -1.67 3.36 15.03
CA ALA A 16 -0.83 4.55 14.84
C ALA A 16 0.44 4.24 14.03
N ASP A 17 1.05 3.08 14.25
CA ASP A 17 2.21 2.63 13.48
C ASP A 17 1.84 2.40 12.02
N PHE A 18 0.68 1.80 11.76
CA PHE A 18 0.21 1.60 10.39
C PHE A 18 -0.08 2.94 9.70
N GLU A 19 -0.69 3.89 10.40
CA GLU A 19 -0.95 5.21 9.82
C GLU A 19 0.34 5.91 9.43
N GLN A 20 1.39 5.84 10.26
CA GLN A 20 2.71 6.36 9.93
C GLN A 20 3.30 5.67 8.69
N TYR A 21 3.16 4.35 8.61
CA TYR A 21 3.58 3.56 7.46
C TYR A 21 2.87 4.06 6.19
N ALA A 22 1.55 4.24 6.25
CA ALA A 22 0.77 4.73 5.12
C ALA A 22 1.19 6.14 4.69
N ARG A 23 1.47 7.03 5.64
CA ARG A 23 1.87 8.42 5.37
C ARG A 23 3.23 8.52 4.69
N ARG A 24 4.10 7.54 4.86
CA ARG A 24 5.46 7.54 4.29
C ARG A 24 5.52 7.00 2.87
N TRP A 25 4.44 6.41 2.35
CA TRP A 25 4.44 5.78 1.03
C TRP A 25 4.27 6.70 -0.18
N PRO A 26 3.53 7.82 -0.12
CA PRO A 26 3.27 8.60 -1.34
C PRO A 26 4.53 9.01 -2.12
N GLU A 27 5.56 9.51 -1.44
CA GLU A 27 6.79 9.95 -2.10
C GLU A 27 7.56 8.80 -2.79
N PRO A 28 7.88 7.70 -2.08
CA PRO A 28 8.56 6.58 -2.73
C PRO A 28 7.76 5.95 -3.87
N ILE A 29 6.44 5.80 -3.70
CA ILE A 29 5.57 5.22 -4.73
C ILE A 29 5.62 6.07 -6.00
N LYS A 30 5.47 7.38 -5.87
CA LYS A 30 5.51 8.30 -7.00
C LYS A 30 6.88 8.28 -7.67
N ARG A 31 7.94 8.34 -6.89
CA ARG A 31 9.33 8.36 -7.38
C ARG A 31 9.67 7.09 -8.15
N CYS A 32 9.12 5.95 -7.74
CA CYS A 32 9.38 4.66 -8.38
C CYS A 32 8.42 4.34 -9.53
N GLY A 33 7.50 5.23 -9.86
CA GLY A 33 6.64 5.09 -11.03
C GLY A 33 5.21 4.63 -10.79
N GLY A 34 4.76 4.56 -9.52
CA GLY A 34 3.38 4.25 -9.20
C GLY A 34 2.50 5.49 -9.18
N ASP A 35 1.26 5.33 -9.60
CA ASP A 35 0.24 6.37 -9.49
C ASP A 35 -0.68 6.02 -8.32
N LEU A 36 -0.33 6.53 -7.15
CA LEU A 36 -1.07 6.23 -5.92
C LEU A 36 -2.41 6.95 -5.89
N ILE A 37 -3.49 6.18 -5.88
CA ILE A 37 -4.83 6.74 -5.66
C ILE A 37 -4.95 7.14 -4.20
N GLY A 38 -4.50 6.29 -3.28
CA GLY A 38 -4.43 6.61 -1.87
C GLY A 38 -4.32 5.39 -0.97
N TYR A 39 -4.02 5.67 0.29
CA TYR A 39 -4.18 4.75 1.40
C TYR A 39 -5.49 5.07 2.12
N PHE A 40 -6.22 4.03 2.49
CA PHE A 40 -7.53 4.18 3.12
C PHE A 40 -7.54 3.42 4.43
N LEU A 41 -7.82 4.13 5.51
CA LEU A 41 -7.92 3.55 6.84
C LEU A 41 -9.36 3.17 7.16
N PRO A 42 -9.57 2.15 8.02
CA PRO A 42 -10.92 1.81 8.45
C PRO A 42 -11.53 2.93 9.29
N THR A 43 -12.85 3.02 9.27
CA THR A 43 -13.60 3.98 10.08
C THR A 43 -14.37 3.25 11.17
N LYS A 44 -14.91 4.03 12.11
CA LYS A 44 -15.77 3.50 13.17
C LYS A 44 -17.22 3.36 12.73
N PHE A 45 -17.55 3.84 11.54
CA PHE A 45 -18.96 3.95 11.13
C PHE A 45 -19.53 2.70 10.50
N ALA A 46 -18.69 1.96 9.75
CA ALA A 46 -19.15 0.75 9.07
C ALA A 46 -17.93 -0.09 8.67
N GLY A 47 -18.18 -1.38 8.52
CA GLY A 47 -17.19 -2.35 8.07
C GLY A 47 -16.22 -2.79 9.17
N PRO A 48 -15.25 -3.66 8.81
CA PRO A 48 -14.23 -4.11 9.75
C PRO A 48 -13.34 -2.95 10.20
N THR A 49 -13.00 -2.90 11.47
CA THR A 49 -12.17 -1.84 12.04
C THR A 49 -10.67 -2.10 11.90
N ASN A 50 -10.30 -3.27 11.37
CA ASN A 50 -8.90 -3.70 11.24
C ASN A 50 -8.47 -3.94 9.79
N VAL A 51 -9.23 -3.41 8.81
CA VAL A 51 -8.90 -3.58 7.39
C VAL A 51 -8.63 -2.22 6.75
N ALA A 52 -7.47 -2.10 6.11
CA ALA A 52 -7.07 -0.90 5.39
C ALA A 52 -6.73 -1.27 3.95
N TYR A 53 -6.68 -0.27 3.07
CA TYR A 53 -6.44 -0.50 1.65
C TYR A 53 -5.43 0.50 1.10
N ALA A 54 -4.71 0.06 0.07
CA ALA A 54 -3.96 0.96 -0.81
C ALA A 54 -4.37 0.67 -2.25
N LEU A 55 -4.56 1.70 -3.04
CA LEU A 55 -4.87 1.57 -4.47
C LEU A 55 -3.80 2.32 -5.27
N ILE A 56 -3.14 1.60 -6.18
CA ILE A 56 -2.04 2.15 -6.99
C ILE A 56 -2.27 1.74 -8.44
N ARG A 57 -2.23 2.72 -9.35
CA ARG A 57 -2.45 2.47 -10.79
C ARG A 57 -1.13 2.34 -11.53
N PHE A 58 -1.14 1.47 -12.54
CA PHE A 58 -0.02 1.27 -13.47
C PHE A 58 -0.56 1.12 -14.89
N VAL A 59 0.23 1.52 -15.87
CA VAL A 59 -0.16 1.42 -17.28
C VAL A 59 -0.38 -0.05 -17.67
N ASN A 60 0.50 -0.94 -17.21
CA ASN A 60 0.44 -2.37 -17.48
C ASN A 60 1.30 -3.14 -16.46
N LEU A 61 1.33 -4.47 -16.60
CA LEU A 61 2.11 -5.32 -15.69
C LEU A 61 3.62 -5.08 -15.80
N THR A 62 4.12 -4.76 -16.98
CA THR A 62 5.54 -4.44 -17.17
C THR A 62 5.94 -3.21 -16.35
N ALA A 63 5.09 -2.17 -16.35
CA ALA A 63 5.30 -0.98 -15.54
C ALA A 63 5.28 -1.32 -14.04
N TYR A 64 4.40 -2.22 -13.62
CA TYR A 64 4.36 -2.68 -12.23
C TYR A 64 5.65 -3.41 -11.85
N GLU A 65 6.16 -4.29 -12.72
CA GLU A 65 7.42 -5.01 -12.44
C GLU A 65 8.58 -4.05 -12.27
N LYS A 66 8.70 -3.05 -13.14
CA LYS A 66 9.75 -2.01 -13.04
C LYS A 66 9.61 -1.22 -11.73
N TYR A 67 8.40 -0.90 -11.35
CA TYR A 67 8.10 -0.22 -10.09
C TYR A 67 8.57 -1.05 -8.89
N ARG A 68 8.25 -2.35 -8.86
CA ARG A 68 8.67 -3.24 -7.77
C ARG A 68 10.19 -3.35 -7.68
N GLU A 69 10.87 -3.38 -8.82
CA GLU A 69 12.32 -3.41 -8.88
C GLU A 69 12.93 -2.12 -8.32
N ALA A 70 12.41 -0.97 -8.75
CA ALA A 70 12.87 0.33 -8.26
C ALA A 70 12.60 0.49 -6.76
N LEU A 71 11.42 0.06 -6.30
CA LEU A 71 11.03 0.15 -4.90
C LEU A 71 11.98 -0.66 -4.00
N GLY A 72 12.40 -1.83 -4.47
CA GLY A 72 13.35 -2.69 -3.74
C GLY A 72 14.72 -2.08 -3.54
N LYS A 73 15.05 -0.99 -4.27
CA LYS A 73 16.31 -0.26 -4.17
C LYS A 73 16.14 1.13 -3.56
N ASP A 74 14.92 1.55 -3.31
CA ASP A 74 14.64 2.89 -2.77
C ASP A 74 14.85 2.90 -1.26
N PRO A 75 15.77 3.76 -0.75
CA PRO A 75 16.08 3.77 0.68
C PRO A 75 14.89 4.07 1.58
N ASP A 76 14.00 4.97 1.15
CA ASP A 76 12.82 5.34 1.96
C ASP A 76 11.81 4.20 2.00
N ALA A 77 11.62 3.50 0.88
CA ALA A 77 10.74 2.33 0.81
C ALA A 77 11.28 1.21 1.71
N ILE A 78 12.58 0.93 1.61
CA ILE A 78 13.24 -0.09 2.44
C ILE A 78 13.08 0.24 3.93
N ALA A 79 13.32 1.50 4.31
CA ALA A 79 13.18 1.94 5.70
C ALA A 79 11.75 1.82 6.20
N ASN A 80 10.76 2.14 5.34
CA ASN A 80 9.35 2.07 5.70
C ASN A 80 8.89 0.62 5.91
N VAL A 81 9.33 -0.30 5.06
CA VAL A 81 9.05 -1.73 5.23
C VAL A 81 9.68 -2.25 6.53
N ALA A 82 10.92 -1.87 6.79
CA ALA A 82 11.61 -2.26 8.02
C ALA A 82 10.89 -1.76 9.28
N ALA A 83 10.38 -0.53 9.24
CA ALA A 83 9.62 0.03 10.36
C ALA A 83 8.31 -0.73 10.60
N ALA A 84 7.61 -1.12 9.53
CA ALA A 84 6.39 -1.90 9.63
C ALA A 84 6.66 -3.31 10.19
N GLU A 85 7.75 -3.93 9.77
CA GLU A 85 8.16 -5.23 10.31
C GLU A 85 8.52 -5.15 11.78
N ALA A 86 9.23 -4.10 12.19
CA ALA A 86 9.62 -3.90 13.58
C ALA A 86 8.42 -3.66 14.49
N SER A 87 7.43 -2.89 14.05
CA SER A 87 6.22 -2.59 14.81
C SER A 87 5.20 -3.73 14.79
N ARG A 88 5.27 -4.62 13.79
CA ARG A 88 4.30 -5.70 13.58
C ARG A 88 2.87 -5.17 13.40
N CYS A 89 2.72 -4.01 12.80
CA CYS A 89 1.39 -3.40 12.62
C CYS A 89 0.55 -4.08 11.53
N ILE A 90 1.19 -4.81 10.61
CA ILE A 90 0.50 -5.52 9.52
C ILE A 90 0.49 -7.02 9.84
N LEU A 91 -0.70 -7.58 9.99
CA LEU A 91 -0.88 -9.01 10.25
C LEU A 91 -0.97 -9.83 8.98
N VAL A 92 -1.70 -9.31 7.98
CA VAL A 92 -1.89 -9.93 6.68
C VAL A 92 -1.86 -8.85 5.61
N GLU A 93 -1.23 -9.14 4.48
CA GLU A 93 -1.22 -8.26 3.33
C GLU A 93 -1.57 -9.07 2.09
N ASP A 94 -2.70 -8.74 1.45
CA ASP A 94 -3.15 -9.38 0.23
C ASP A 94 -3.12 -8.40 -0.92
N ARG A 95 -2.60 -8.82 -2.06
CA ARG A 95 -2.53 -8.00 -3.28
C ARG A 95 -3.43 -8.58 -4.36
N SER A 96 -4.18 -7.71 -5.02
CA SER A 96 -5.02 -8.07 -6.15
C SER A 96 -4.75 -7.13 -7.30
N PHE A 97 -4.77 -7.66 -8.51
CA PHE A 97 -4.72 -6.84 -9.73
C PHE A 97 -6.14 -6.68 -10.24
N LEU A 98 -6.58 -5.44 -10.29
CA LEU A 98 -7.93 -5.09 -10.71
C LEU A 98 -7.89 -4.34 -12.03
N GLN A 99 -8.95 -4.50 -12.79
CA GLN A 99 -9.12 -3.76 -14.04
C GLN A 99 -10.46 -3.04 -13.98
N LYS A 100 -10.41 -1.72 -14.18
CA LYS A 100 -11.63 -0.90 -14.14
C LYS A 100 -12.54 -1.30 -15.30
N VAL A 101 -13.81 -1.49 -14.99
CA VAL A 101 -14.81 -1.72 -16.04
C VAL A 101 -14.96 -0.44 -16.86
N PRO A 102 -14.89 -0.51 -18.20
CA PRO A 102 -15.09 0.68 -19.04
C PRO A 102 -16.47 1.29 -18.83
N GLU A 103 -16.53 2.61 -18.83
CA GLU A 103 -17.78 3.36 -18.69
C GLU A 103 -18.52 3.51 -20.01
#